data_c7e9357ad2c48f6a085879eb862a2114
#
_entry.id   c7e9357ad2c48f6a085879eb862a2114
#
_cell.length_a   1.000
_cell.length_b   1.000
_cell.length_c   1.000
_cell.angle_alpha   90.00
_cell.angle_beta   90.00
_cell.angle_gamma   90.00
#
_symmetry.space_group_name_H-M   'P 1'
#
loop_
_entity.id
_entity.type
_entity.pdbx_description
1 polymer ?
#
loop_
_entity_poly.entity_id
_entity_poly.type
_entity_poly.pdbx_seq_one_letter_code
_entity_poly.pdbx_strand_id
1 'polypeptide(L)'
;MPNVSATPFLTRLTWLLFALVILLVGLTLRQSLKQIERLYQSDTLNSAIYLRDQFKQIEVFLEAMRGQAEERLRSDPQSVLTRQLYGHIKALPDGLALDTLPANLPAGLAGNLTGTGPLPPPGSEREARMHLALSLSPLLATASEHLAKEIAWVYFIGVDNFIYLYPWQPSSRFRFYPALYQKYFWQDALTTRTPDKGTVLSRPYEDFLGLGTMITMSQPLYKDGTLVGMISMDVLLARLQQQLDQLTPALGEYLLLNQYHQVLASSARQPVIPKDPAPTGEYRWRQGRLQLTMAIPDTPLRLVHSVTLLPLAWAMLCQSAPTLLAILFMLLAALSNLRSHRLNLRLNYLSCHDALTGAFNRHYLERLEQGGELARLQAGILMFDADHFKRVNDTFGHAVGDMVLIRLVQLCQQQLGPSDKLIRWGGEEFLLLIGHSDASRLGELAEQIRLAVADHHWAAIEPGLVVTISLGYHPHEAGIPLHEAVRRADVALYQAKANGRNRSERWQGDASGLAE
;
A
#
# COMPACT_ATOMS: atom_id res chain seq x y z
N MET A 1 9.52 -49.76 -2.57
CA MET A 1 9.79 -48.33 -2.27
C MET A 1 8.75 -47.88 -1.25
N PRO A 2 9.09 -47.60 0.00
CA PRO A 2 8.15 -46.96 0.87
C PRO A 2 7.92 -45.58 0.24
N ASN A 3 6.68 -45.28 -0.11
CA ASN A 3 6.22 -43.96 -0.44
C ASN A 3 6.63 -43.06 0.75
N VAL A 4 7.75 -42.37 0.61
CA VAL A 4 7.99 -41.17 1.38
C VAL A 4 6.95 -40.17 0.86
N SER A 5 5.70 -40.43 1.23
CA SER A 5 4.62 -39.48 1.11
C SER A 5 5.13 -38.25 1.85
N ALA A 6 5.65 -37.32 1.07
CA ALA A 6 5.92 -35.96 1.54
C ALA A 6 4.63 -35.54 2.21
N THR A 7 4.68 -35.68 3.47
CA THR A 7 3.61 -35.83 4.40
C THR A 7 2.54 -34.78 4.17
N PRO A 8 1.27 -35.07 4.39
CA PRO A 8 0.17 -34.07 4.35
C PRO A 8 0.47 -32.83 5.17
N PHE A 9 1.44 -32.90 6.06
CA PHE A 9 1.99 -31.78 6.84
C PHE A 9 2.72 -30.73 5.97
N LEU A 10 3.63 -31.14 5.07
CA LEU A 10 4.37 -30.18 4.21
C LEU A 10 3.47 -29.50 3.17
N THR A 11 2.46 -30.21 2.66
CA THR A 11 1.46 -29.60 1.79
C THR A 11 0.57 -28.62 2.57
N ARG A 12 0.15 -28.93 3.78
CA ARG A 12 -0.58 -28.02 4.67
C ARG A 12 0.26 -26.77 5.00
N LEU A 13 1.54 -26.94 5.29
CA LEU A 13 2.46 -25.83 5.58
C LEU A 13 2.59 -24.88 4.37
N THR A 14 2.70 -25.40 3.14
CA THR A 14 2.76 -24.56 1.94
C THR A 14 1.47 -23.77 1.73
N TRP A 15 0.30 -24.38 1.93
CA TRP A 15 -1.00 -23.68 1.83
C TRP A 15 -1.15 -22.58 2.91
N LEU A 16 -0.71 -22.85 4.14
CA LEU A 16 -0.70 -21.85 5.21
C LEU A 16 0.21 -20.66 4.87
N LEU A 17 1.36 -20.93 4.26
CA LEU A 17 2.30 -19.90 3.83
C LEU A 17 1.71 -19.02 2.72
N PHE A 18 1.02 -19.61 1.75
CA PHE A 18 0.30 -18.87 0.72
C PHE A 18 -0.86 -18.04 1.28
N ALA A 19 -1.64 -18.59 2.21
CA ALA A 19 -2.71 -17.86 2.88
C ALA A 19 -2.18 -16.66 3.67
N LEU A 20 -1.06 -16.84 4.37
CA LEU A 20 -0.37 -15.77 5.10
C LEU A 20 0.11 -14.66 4.14
N VAL A 21 0.70 -15.02 3.01
CA VAL A 21 1.15 -14.07 1.99
C VAL A 21 -0.03 -13.27 1.43
N ILE A 22 -1.14 -13.93 1.09
CA ILE A 22 -2.34 -13.24 0.60
C ILE A 22 -2.86 -12.24 1.65
N LEU A 23 -2.90 -12.65 2.92
CA LEU A 23 -3.30 -11.78 4.02
C LEU A 23 -2.37 -10.57 4.15
N LEU A 24 -1.05 -10.78 4.13
CA LEU A 24 -0.06 -9.70 4.25
C LEU A 24 -0.13 -8.73 3.07
N VAL A 25 -0.30 -9.23 1.85
CA VAL A 25 -0.51 -8.40 0.65
C VAL A 25 -1.79 -7.57 0.80
N GLY A 26 -2.90 -8.18 1.22
CA GLY A 26 -4.17 -7.49 1.47
C GLY A 26 -4.05 -6.39 2.53
N LEU A 27 -3.36 -6.66 3.64
CA LEU A 27 -3.08 -5.68 4.70
C LEU A 27 -2.20 -4.54 4.19
N THR A 28 -1.15 -4.83 3.43
CA THR A 28 -0.26 -3.83 2.85
C THR A 28 -1.00 -2.89 1.91
N LEU A 29 -1.81 -3.43 0.99
CA LEU A 29 -2.61 -2.63 0.07
C LEU A 29 -3.65 -1.78 0.81
N ARG A 30 -4.33 -2.33 1.83
CA ARG A 30 -5.26 -1.58 2.66
C ARG A 30 -4.57 -0.44 3.42
N GLN A 31 -3.38 -0.68 3.94
CA GLN A 31 -2.60 0.36 4.63
C GLN A 31 -2.16 1.45 3.66
N SER A 32 -1.68 1.08 2.47
CA SER A 32 -1.30 2.01 1.41
C SER A 32 -2.49 2.88 0.98
N LEU A 33 -3.67 2.29 0.78
CA LEU A 33 -4.88 3.05 0.45
C LEU A 33 -5.22 4.08 1.54
N LYS A 34 -5.26 3.67 2.81
CA LYS A 34 -5.52 4.59 3.92
C LYS A 34 -4.51 5.73 4.02
N GLN A 35 -3.26 5.45 3.70
CA GLN A 35 -2.20 6.46 3.74
C GLN A 35 -2.37 7.46 2.60
N ILE A 36 -2.71 7.00 1.39
CA ILE A 36 -3.02 7.86 0.25
C ILE A 36 -4.27 8.71 0.53
N GLU A 37 -5.33 8.12 1.11
CA GLU A 37 -6.53 8.86 1.52
C GLU A 37 -6.19 10.02 2.48
N ARG A 38 -5.34 9.77 3.47
CA ARG A 38 -4.90 10.82 4.43
C ARG A 38 -4.09 11.91 3.74
N LEU A 39 -3.15 11.56 2.87
CA LEU A 39 -2.36 12.53 2.10
C LEU A 39 -3.26 13.36 1.20
N TYR A 40 -4.19 12.72 0.51
CA TYR A 40 -5.15 13.34 -0.37
C TYR A 40 -6.07 14.33 0.37
N GLN A 41 -6.56 13.92 1.55
CA GLN A 41 -7.38 14.78 2.41
C GLN A 41 -6.58 15.96 2.97
N SER A 42 -5.37 15.72 3.46
CA SER A 42 -4.49 16.78 3.99
C SER A 42 -4.11 17.79 2.92
N ASP A 43 -3.75 17.32 1.72
CA ASP A 43 -3.40 18.17 0.58
C ASP A 43 -4.59 19.06 0.16
N THR A 44 -5.78 18.47 0.05
CA THR A 44 -7.01 19.21 -0.28
C THR A 44 -7.37 20.23 0.80
N LEU A 45 -7.23 19.88 2.09
CA LEU A 45 -7.51 20.78 3.19
C LEU A 45 -6.54 21.97 3.20
N ASN A 46 -5.24 21.72 3.04
CA ASN A 46 -4.23 22.77 2.99
C ASN A 46 -4.48 23.74 1.82
N SER A 47 -4.85 23.19 0.66
CA SER A 47 -5.22 23.99 -0.51
C SER A 47 -6.50 24.81 -0.28
N ALA A 48 -7.50 24.25 0.40
CA ALA A 48 -8.71 24.98 0.77
C ALA A 48 -8.44 26.11 1.76
N ILE A 49 -7.56 25.89 2.74
CA ILE A 49 -7.13 26.91 3.70
C ILE A 49 -6.35 28.03 2.99
N TYR A 50 -5.44 27.68 2.08
CA TYR A 50 -4.72 28.68 1.29
C TYR A 50 -5.68 29.58 0.50
N LEU A 51 -6.64 28.98 -0.21
CA LEU A 51 -7.66 29.75 -0.94
C LEU A 51 -8.51 30.60 0.00
N ARG A 52 -8.93 30.07 1.17
CA ARG A 52 -9.64 30.85 2.19
C ARG A 52 -8.88 32.11 2.56
N ASP A 53 -7.58 32.00 2.81
CA ASP A 53 -6.79 33.14 3.27
C ASP A 53 -6.71 34.26 2.20
N GLN A 54 -6.73 33.89 0.91
CA GLN A 54 -6.82 34.86 -0.19
C GLN A 54 -8.17 35.61 -0.18
N PHE A 55 -9.28 34.90 -0.05
CA PHE A 55 -10.61 35.53 0.03
C PHE A 55 -10.80 36.33 1.32
N LYS A 56 -10.20 35.88 2.43
CA LYS A 56 -10.28 36.57 3.72
C LYS A 56 -9.64 37.97 3.69
N GLN A 57 -8.55 38.12 2.95
CA GLN A 57 -7.94 39.46 2.78
C GLN A 57 -8.92 40.44 2.11
N ILE A 58 -9.63 40.02 1.06
CA ILE A 58 -10.64 40.81 0.38
C ILE A 58 -11.79 41.14 1.34
N GLU A 59 -12.27 40.15 2.10
CA GLU A 59 -13.35 40.33 3.06
C GLU A 59 -13.02 41.32 4.16
N VAL A 60 -11.80 41.28 4.72
CA VAL A 60 -11.35 42.23 5.75
C VAL A 60 -11.42 43.68 5.27
N PHE A 61 -11.01 43.97 4.04
CA PHE A 61 -11.14 45.28 3.46
C PHE A 61 -12.61 45.69 3.24
N LEU A 62 -13.46 44.78 2.77
CA LEU A 62 -14.89 45.04 2.61
C LEU A 62 -15.56 45.35 3.96
N GLU A 63 -15.24 44.60 5.01
CA GLU A 63 -15.74 44.82 6.37
C GLU A 63 -15.27 46.18 6.93
N ALA A 64 -14.01 46.53 6.72
CA ALA A 64 -13.47 47.82 7.15
C ALA A 64 -14.18 49.00 6.46
N MET A 65 -14.41 48.88 5.13
CA MET A 65 -15.13 49.91 4.37
C MET A 65 -16.59 49.98 4.81
N ARG A 66 -17.27 48.85 5.05
CA ARG A 66 -18.63 48.88 5.57
C ARG A 66 -18.71 49.52 6.94
N GLY A 67 -17.81 49.14 7.87
CA GLY A 67 -17.75 49.73 9.20
C GLY A 67 -17.57 51.24 9.15
N GLN A 68 -16.64 51.75 8.30
CA GLN A 68 -16.46 53.18 8.09
C GLN A 68 -17.69 53.83 7.46
N ALA A 69 -18.34 53.19 6.49
CA ALA A 69 -19.55 53.71 5.85
C ALA A 69 -20.72 53.81 6.85
N GLU A 70 -20.92 52.79 7.69
CA GLU A 70 -21.93 52.77 8.75
C GLU A 70 -21.69 53.88 9.79
N GLU A 71 -20.43 54.12 10.18
CA GLU A 71 -20.07 55.21 11.07
C GLU A 71 -20.39 56.59 10.45
N ARG A 72 -20.06 56.76 9.15
CA ARG A 72 -20.36 57.97 8.39
C ARG A 72 -21.86 58.19 8.16
N LEU A 73 -22.66 57.16 8.09
CA LEU A 73 -24.11 57.26 8.01
C LEU A 73 -24.75 57.73 9.32
N ARG A 74 -24.09 57.54 10.46
CA ARG A 74 -24.53 58.01 11.78
C ARG A 74 -24.03 59.44 12.09
N SER A 75 -22.91 59.82 11.46
CA SER A 75 -22.29 61.13 11.59
C SER A 75 -22.44 61.92 10.27
N ASP A 76 -21.99 63.18 10.23
CA ASP A 76 -21.95 63.95 8.98
C ASP A 76 -20.92 63.31 8.02
N PRO A 77 -21.30 62.83 6.82
CA PRO A 77 -20.37 62.31 5.84
C PRO A 77 -19.48 63.40 5.18
N GLN A 78 -19.76 64.65 5.38
CA GLN A 78 -19.03 65.76 4.83
C GLN A 78 -17.72 66.02 5.59
N SER A 79 -16.60 65.94 4.91
CA SER A 79 -15.27 66.28 5.37
C SER A 79 -14.63 67.29 4.40
N VAL A 80 -13.47 67.84 4.75
CA VAL A 80 -12.70 68.69 3.85
C VAL A 80 -12.41 67.97 2.54
N LEU A 81 -11.98 66.69 2.61
CA LEU A 81 -11.69 65.86 1.44
C LEU A 81 -12.93 65.63 0.58
N THR A 82 -14.06 65.23 1.19
CA THR A 82 -15.28 64.94 0.41
C THR A 82 -15.86 66.17 -0.26
N ARG A 83 -15.78 67.34 0.40
CA ARG A 83 -16.20 68.60 -0.19
C ARG A 83 -15.31 69.02 -1.37
N GLN A 84 -13.99 68.85 -1.25
CA GLN A 84 -13.07 69.12 -2.36
C GLN A 84 -13.36 68.21 -3.55
N LEU A 85 -13.47 66.91 -3.35
CA LEU A 85 -13.78 65.93 -4.43
C LEU A 85 -15.15 66.24 -5.05
N TYR A 86 -16.17 66.45 -4.25
CA TYR A 86 -17.53 66.76 -4.71
C TYR A 86 -17.59 68.03 -5.57
N GLY A 87 -16.86 69.09 -5.18
CA GLY A 87 -16.77 70.33 -5.95
C GLY A 87 -16.11 70.17 -7.34
N HIS A 88 -15.42 69.08 -7.59
CA HIS A 88 -14.83 68.76 -8.90
C HIS A 88 -15.72 67.88 -9.79
N ILE A 89 -16.87 67.43 -9.27
CA ILE A 89 -17.85 66.69 -10.06
C ILE A 89 -18.50 67.67 -11.08
N LYS A 90 -18.41 67.32 -12.34
CA LYS A 90 -18.99 68.12 -13.43
C LYS A 90 -20.23 67.48 -13.99
N ALA A 91 -21.22 68.30 -14.37
CA ALA A 91 -22.35 67.84 -15.15
C ALA A 91 -21.88 67.50 -16.58
N LEU A 92 -22.35 66.41 -17.09
CA LEU A 92 -22.18 65.92 -18.45
C LEU A 92 -23.57 65.98 -19.16
N PRO A 93 -23.64 65.93 -20.51
CA PRO A 93 -24.93 65.91 -21.20
C PRO A 93 -25.90 64.84 -20.70
N ASP A 94 -25.38 63.65 -20.36
CA ASP A 94 -26.15 62.47 -19.94
C ASP A 94 -25.90 62.07 -18.49
N GLY A 95 -25.36 62.94 -17.66
CA GLY A 95 -25.05 62.59 -16.26
C GLY A 95 -24.02 63.49 -15.57
N LEU A 96 -23.17 62.88 -14.79
CA LEU A 96 -22.14 63.56 -14.01
C LEU A 96 -20.88 62.70 -13.89
N ALA A 97 -19.70 63.36 -13.72
CA ALA A 97 -18.44 62.66 -13.55
C ALA A 97 -17.40 63.47 -12.77
N LEU A 98 -16.53 62.74 -12.07
CA LEU A 98 -15.32 63.26 -11.40
C LEU A 98 -14.10 63.00 -12.30
N ASP A 99 -14.05 63.61 -13.49
CA ASP A 99 -12.94 63.40 -14.43
C ASP A 99 -11.71 64.26 -14.16
N THR A 100 -11.84 65.26 -13.35
CA THR A 100 -10.72 66.15 -12.95
C THR A 100 -10.55 66.12 -11.44
N LEU A 101 -9.33 65.91 -10.98
CA LEU A 101 -9.01 65.84 -9.55
C LEU A 101 -8.40 67.14 -9.05
N PRO A 102 -8.60 67.51 -7.77
CA PRO A 102 -7.88 68.61 -7.15
C PRO A 102 -6.36 68.43 -7.25
N ALA A 103 -5.64 69.51 -7.67
CA ALA A 103 -4.19 69.44 -7.88
C ALA A 103 -3.36 69.16 -6.61
N ASN A 104 -3.96 69.38 -5.44
CA ASN A 104 -3.34 69.20 -4.12
C ASN A 104 -3.57 67.83 -3.51
N LEU A 105 -4.26 66.91 -4.21
CA LEU A 105 -4.49 65.57 -3.72
C LEU A 105 -3.38 64.63 -4.17
N PRO A 106 -2.96 63.67 -3.30
CA PRO A 106 -2.03 62.62 -3.70
C PRO A 106 -2.58 61.81 -4.90
N ALA A 107 -1.67 61.47 -5.80
CA ALA A 107 -2.02 60.60 -6.93
C ALA A 107 -2.59 59.27 -6.41
N GLY A 108 -3.66 58.79 -7.01
CA GLY A 108 -4.30 57.50 -6.64
C GLY A 108 -5.26 57.56 -5.46
N LEU A 109 -5.31 58.71 -4.69
CA LEU A 109 -6.23 58.82 -3.55
C LEU A 109 -7.71 58.86 -3.97
N ALA A 110 -8.03 59.33 -5.18
CA ALA A 110 -9.39 59.41 -5.65
C ALA A 110 -9.68 58.45 -6.80
N GLY A 111 -10.85 57.79 -6.74
CA GLY A 111 -11.45 57.10 -7.86
C GLY A 111 -12.25 58.01 -8.76
N ASN A 112 -12.97 57.44 -9.72
CA ASN A 112 -13.93 58.23 -10.53
C ASN A 112 -15.37 57.97 -10.05
N LEU A 113 -16.06 59.02 -9.68
CA LEU A 113 -17.49 58.98 -9.42
C LEU A 113 -18.22 59.36 -10.72
N THR A 114 -19.06 58.46 -11.23
CA THR A 114 -19.91 58.71 -12.39
C THR A 114 -21.37 58.37 -12.07
N GLY A 115 -22.30 59.06 -12.68
CA GLY A 115 -23.72 58.81 -12.45
C GLY A 115 -24.59 59.36 -13.59
N THR A 116 -25.88 58.96 -13.60
CA THR A 116 -26.89 59.50 -14.55
C THR A 116 -27.72 60.59 -13.89
N GLY A 117 -28.25 61.48 -14.70
CA GLY A 117 -29.06 62.61 -14.24
C GLY A 117 -28.25 63.81 -13.77
N PRO A 118 -28.92 64.88 -13.35
CA PRO A 118 -28.27 66.15 -12.96
C PRO A 118 -27.51 66.02 -11.62
N LEU A 119 -26.66 66.99 -11.37
CA LEU A 119 -26.03 67.13 -10.04
C LEU A 119 -27.13 67.32 -9.01
N PRO A 120 -27.10 66.59 -7.88
CA PRO A 120 -28.16 66.66 -6.89
C PRO A 120 -28.20 68.06 -6.20
N PRO A 121 -29.39 68.53 -5.81
CA PRO A 121 -29.53 69.75 -5.10
C PRO A 121 -28.86 69.64 -3.70
N PRO A 122 -28.31 70.78 -3.16
CA PRO A 122 -27.71 70.78 -1.84
C PRO A 122 -28.67 70.29 -0.75
N GLY A 123 -28.16 69.45 0.17
CA GLY A 123 -28.93 68.86 1.27
C GLY A 123 -29.78 67.66 0.88
N SER A 124 -29.75 67.19 -0.36
CA SER A 124 -30.49 66.00 -0.80
C SER A 124 -29.86 64.69 -0.31
N GLU A 125 -30.67 63.66 -0.16
CA GLU A 125 -30.17 62.33 0.21
C GLU A 125 -29.14 61.79 -0.80
N ARG A 126 -29.33 62.07 -2.09
CA ARG A 126 -28.40 61.63 -3.14
C ARG A 126 -27.03 62.29 -2.96
N GLU A 127 -27.00 63.63 -2.61
CA GLU A 127 -25.77 64.34 -2.30
C GLU A 127 -25.07 63.70 -1.09
N ALA A 128 -25.82 63.43 -0.02
CA ALA A 128 -25.29 62.80 1.19
C ALA A 128 -24.68 61.44 0.90
N ARG A 129 -25.32 60.60 0.03
CA ARG A 129 -24.80 59.31 -0.39
C ARG A 129 -23.56 59.44 -1.27
N MET A 130 -23.46 60.47 -2.11
CA MET A 130 -22.25 60.75 -2.88
C MET A 130 -21.09 61.16 -1.96
N HIS A 131 -21.34 62.01 -0.94
CA HIS A 131 -20.35 62.33 0.09
C HIS A 131 -19.92 61.10 0.88
N LEU A 132 -20.85 60.19 1.18
CA LEU A 132 -20.54 58.92 1.82
C LEU A 132 -19.57 58.10 0.95
N ALA A 133 -19.85 57.93 -0.34
CA ALA A 133 -18.97 57.21 -1.27
C ALA A 133 -17.57 57.86 -1.33
N LEU A 134 -17.49 59.17 -1.45
CA LEU A 134 -16.25 59.92 -1.48
C LEU A 134 -15.46 59.80 -0.16
N SER A 135 -16.15 59.61 0.99
CA SER A 135 -15.50 59.44 2.29
C SER A 135 -14.74 58.11 2.40
N LEU A 136 -15.05 57.12 1.56
CA LEU A 136 -14.36 55.85 1.48
C LEU A 136 -13.06 55.90 0.67
N SER A 137 -12.73 57.02 0.02
CA SER A 137 -11.54 57.20 -0.83
C SER A 137 -10.26 56.60 -0.24
N PRO A 138 -9.87 56.86 1.03
CA PRO A 138 -8.63 56.31 1.55
C PRO A 138 -8.61 54.79 1.61
N LEU A 139 -9.72 54.15 2.02
CA LEU A 139 -9.81 52.69 2.09
C LEU A 139 -9.90 52.06 0.73
N LEU A 140 -10.68 52.66 -0.20
CA LEU A 140 -10.79 52.15 -1.59
C LEU A 140 -9.43 52.23 -2.31
N ALA A 141 -8.68 53.32 -2.13
CA ALA A 141 -7.33 53.50 -2.66
C ALA A 141 -6.37 52.46 -2.08
N THR A 142 -6.36 52.32 -0.74
CA THR A 142 -5.51 51.34 -0.06
C THR A 142 -5.83 49.89 -0.51
N ALA A 143 -7.10 49.53 -0.59
CA ALA A 143 -7.52 48.21 -1.06
C ALA A 143 -7.11 47.98 -2.52
N SER A 144 -7.32 48.96 -3.41
CA SER A 144 -6.93 48.88 -4.81
C SER A 144 -5.42 48.69 -4.98
N GLU A 145 -4.60 49.29 -4.12
CA GLU A 145 -3.15 49.15 -4.16
C GLU A 145 -2.69 47.82 -3.54
N HIS A 146 -3.15 47.50 -2.32
CA HIS A 146 -2.73 46.30 -1.61
C HIS A 146 -3.19 45.02 -2.28
N LEU A 147 -4.41 44.98 -2.81
CA LEU A 147 -5.01 43.83 -3.47
C LEU A 147 -4.91 43.92 -5.00
N ALA A 148 -3.96 44.67 -5.55
CA ALA A 148 -3.83 44.87 -7.01
C ALA A 148 -3.62 43.57 -7.80
N LYS A 149 -3.12 42.51 -7.15
CA LYS A 149 -2.95 41.18 -7.75
C LYS A 149 -4.20 40.31 -7.66
N GLU A 150 -5.06 40.56 -6.67
CA GLU A 150 -6.24 39.76 -6.34
C GLU A 150 -7.49 40.32 -7.00
N ILE A 151 -7.71 41.65 -6.94
CA ILE A 151 -8.92 42.32 -7.43
C ILE A 151 -8.66 43.11 -8.70
N ALA A 152 -9.68 43.26 -9.53
CA ALA A 152 -9.66 44.15 -10.69
C ALA A 152 -10.20 45.54 -10.36
N TRP A 153 -11.33 45.57 -9.67
CA TRP A 153 -12.06 46.75 -9.31
C TRP A 153 -12.48 46.72 -7.84
N VAL A 154 -12.51 47.87 -7.21
CA VAL A 154 -13.18 48.10 -5.94
C VAL A 154 -14.02 49.37 -6.06
N TYR A 155 -15.28 49.31 -5.60
CA TYR A 155 -16.21 50.41 -5.80
C TYR A 155 -17.33 50.43 -4.77
N PHE A 156 -17.94 51.63 -4.66
CA PHE A 156 -19.23 51.83 -4.02
C PHE A 156 -20.26 52.16 -5.11
N ILE A 157 -21.39 51.45 -5.15
CA ILE A 157 -22.51 51.72 -6.03
C ILE A 157 -23.72 52.13 -5.21
N GLY A 158 -24.22 53.35 -5.42
CA GLY A 158 -25.39 53.89 -4.72
C GLY A 158 -26.69 53.48 -5.37
N VAL A 159 -27.81 53.49 -4.61
CA VAL A 159 -29.17 53.22 -5.14
C VAL A 159 -29.68 54.35 -6.05
N ASP A 160 -29.00 55.51 -6.05
CA ASP A 160 -29.41 56.71 -6.78
C ASP A 160 -28.66 56.92 -8.10
N ASN A 161 -28.37 55.85 -8.79
CA ASN A 161 -27.80 55.87 -10.15
C ASN A 161 -26.40 56.50 -10.22
N PHE A 162 -25.49 56.14 -9.32
CA PHE A 162 -24.07 56.50 -9.37
C PHE A 162 -23.19 55.35 -8.89
N ILE A 163 -21.92 55.41 -9.32
CA ILE A 163 -20.85 54.53 -8.87
C ILE A 163 -19.58 55.32 -8.58
N TYR A 164 -18.83 54.92 -7.55
CA TYR A 164 -17.50 55.44 -7.24
C TYR A 164 -16.48 54.33 -7.33
N LEU A 165 -15.66 54.36 -8.41
CA LEU A 165 -14.85 53.23 -8.89
C LEU A 165 -13.34 53.47 -8.72
N TYR A 166 -12.62 52.43 -8.29
CA TYR A 166 -11.16 52.32 -8.28
C TYR A 166 -10.68 51.06 -9.04
N PRO A 167 -9.46 51.15 -9.66
CA PRO A 167 -8.65 52.34 -9.89
C PRO A 167 -9.38 53.34 -10.79
N TRP A 168 -8.98 54.61 -10.73
CA TRP A 168 -9.60 55.70 -11.49
C TRP A 168 -9.66 55.40 -12.99
N GLN A 169 -10.83 55.62 -13.60
CA GLN A 169 -11.07 55.51 -15.05
C GLN A 169 -11.76 56.78 -15.53
N PRO A 170 -11.42 57.31 -16.73
CA PRO A 170 -12.13 58.47 -17.25
C PRO A 170 -13.57 58.07 -17.62
N SER A 171 -14.50 59.05 -17.51
CA SER A 171 -15.91 58.82 -17.84
C SER A 171 -16.15 58.45 -19.32
N SER A 172 -15.19 58.78 -20.19
CA SER A 172 -15.19 58.35 -21.61
C SER A 172 -14.97 56.83 -21.77
N ARG A 173 -14.34 56.19 -20.79
CA ARG A 173 -14.06 54.76 -20.81
C ARG A 173 -15.08 53.97 -20.00
N PHE A 174 -15.47 54.48 -18.83
CA PHE A 174 -16.47 53.83 -17.97
C PHE A 174 -17.38 54.88 -17.33
N ARG A 175 -18.67 54.69 -17.45
CA ARG A 175 -19.70 55.46 -16.78
C ARG A 175 -20.73 54.56 -16.13
N PHE A 176 -21.36 55.01 -15.06
CA PHE A 176 -22.53 54.35 -14.50
C PHE A 176 -23.64 54.29 -15.59
N TYR A 177 -24.29 53.12 -15.66
CA TYR A 177 -25.47 52.92 -16.49
C TYR A 177 -26.49 52.04 -15.71
N PRO A 178 -27.81 52.27 -15.83
CA PRO A 178 -28.82 51.63 -14.97
C PRO A 178 -28.84 50.09 -15.05
N ALA A 179 -28.40 49.49 -16.18
CA ALA A 179 -28.33 48.02 -16.30
C ALA A 179 -27.27 47.38 -15.35
N LEU A 180 -26.42 48.17 -14.66
CA LEU A 180 -25.56 47.65 -13.58
C LEU A 180 -26.38 46.99 -12.47
N TYR A 181 -27.58 47.53 -12.18
CA TYR A 181 -28.49 46.94 -11.18
C TYR A 181 -29.09 45.58 -11.61
N GLN A 182 -28.96 45.21 -12.89
CA GLN A 182 -29.40 43.91 -13.40
C GLN A 182 -28.27 42.90 -13.41
N LYS A 183 -27.04 43.30 -13.14
CA LYS A 183 -25.88 42.39 -13.05
C LYS A 183 -25.98 41.48 -11.81
N TYR A 184 -25.36 40.30 -11.90
CA TYR A 184 -25.42 39.28 -10.86
C TYR A 184 -24.90 39.79 -9.50
N PHE A 185 -23.84 40.61 -9.47
CA PHE A 185 -23.31 41.14 -8.21
C PHE A 185 -24.34 41.95 -7.41
N TRP A 186 -25.22 42.70 -8.10
CA TRP A 186 -26.29 43.45 -7.46
C TRP A 186 -27.47 42.57 -7.10
N GLN A 187 -27.95 41.72 -8.03
CA GLN A 187 -29.12 40.89 -7.85
C GLN A 187 -28.89 39.78 -6.80
N ASP A 188 -27.73 39.13 -6.84
CA ASP A 188 -27.42 38.05 -5.88
C ASP A 188 -27.27 38.60 -4.46
N ALA A 189 -26.72 39.82 -4.30
CA ALA A 189 -26.62 40.48 -3.00
C ALA A 189 -27.98 40.90 -2.41
N LEU A 190 -28.94 41.28 -3.27
CA LEU A 190 -30.30 41.64 -2.81
C LEU A 190 -31.15 40.43 -2.45
N THR A 191 -30.97 39.32 -3.14
CA THR A 191 -31.73 38.08 -2.88
C THR A 191 -31.32 37.40 -1.57
N THR A 192 -30.12 37.67 -1.08
CA THR A 192 -29.61 37.14 0.17
C THR A 192 -30.09 37.99 1.36
N ARG A 193 -31.42 38.11 1.51
CA ARG A 193 -32.17 39.01 2.42
C ARG A 193 -31.90 38.82 3.91
N THR A 194 -30.69 38.93 4.40
CA THR A 194 -30.45 39.05 5.85
C THR A 194 -29.51 40.22 6.11
N PRO A 195 -29.98 41.25 6.87
CA PRO A 195 -29.18 42.42 7.19
C PRO A 195 -27.85 42.11 7.88
N ASP A 196 -27.74 40.97 8.54
CA ASP A 196 -26.56 40.54 9.31
C ASP A 196 -25.63 39.61 8.52
N LYS A 197 -25.88 39.34 7.24
CA LYS A 197 -25.02 38.43 6.48
C LYS A 197 -23.89 39.18 5.81
N GLY A 198 -22.72 38.65 6.09
CA GLY A 198 -21.43 39.02 5.55
C GLY A 198 -21.37 39.14 4.03
N THR A 199 -20.22 38.97 3.51
CA THR A 199 -19.91 39.12 2.08
C THR A 199 -20.69 38.16 1.20
N VAL A 200 -21.37 38.69 0.17
CA VAL A 200 -22.09 37.93 -0.83
C VAL A 200 -21.21 37.75 -2.06
N LEU A 201 -21.06 36.52 -2.54
CA LEU A 201 -20.33 36.19 -3.76
C LEU A 201 -21.30 36.05 -4.94
N SER A 202 -21.05 36.78 -6.03
CA SER A 202 -21.89 36.75 -7.23
C SER A 202 -21.62 35.52 -8.09
N ARG A 203 -22.56 35.25 -9.02
CA ARG A 203 -22.30 34.40 -10.20
C ARG A 203 -21.28 35.09 -11.13
N PRO A 204 -20.52 34.30 -11.93
CA PRO A 204 -19.61 34.84 -12.94
C PRO A 204 -20.36 35.69 -13.98
N TYR A 205 -19.75 36.83 -14.38
CA TYR A 205 -20.24 37.69 -15.44
C TYR A 205 -19.08 38.38 -16.15
N GLU A 206 -19.31 38.89 -17.38
CA GLU A 206 -18.29 39.59 -18.15
C GLU A 206 -18.09 41.03 -17.67
N ASP A 207 -16.82 41.44 -17.55
CA ASP A 207 -16.42 42.82 -17.25
C ASP A 207 -16.82 43.76 -18.40
N PHE A 208 -17.35 44.89 -18.06
CA PHE A 208 -17.72 45.90 -19.03
C PHE A 208 -16.50 46.48 -19.78
N LEU A 209 -15.37 46.59 -19.10
CA LEU A 209 -14.12 47.15 -19.66
C LEU A 209 -13.30 46.08 -20.44
N GLY A 210 -13.81 44.86 -20.55
CA GLY A 210 -13.18 43.80 -21.33
C GLY A 210 -11.99 43.12 -20.67
N LEU A 211 -11.86 43.20 -19.34
CA LEU A 211 -10.81 42.48 -18.61
C LEU A 211 -11.06 40.95 -18.55
N GLY A 212 -12.28 40.51 -18.89
CA GLY A 212 -12.68 39.11 -18.89
C GLY A 212 -13.77 38.78 -17.88
N THR A 213 -14.01 37.50 -17.66
CA THR A 213 -15.02 37.04 -16.71
C THR A 213 -14.56 37.26 -15.26
N MET A 214 -15.47 37.76 -14.42
CA MET A 214 -15.21 38.05 -13.01
C MET A 214 -16.33 37.56 -12.10
N ILE A 215 -16.03 37.44 -10.83
CA ILE A 215 -16.98 37.33 -9.71
C ILE A 215 -16.81 38.53 -8.80
N THR A 216 -17.85 38.89 -8.10
CA THR A 216 -17.83 40.04 -7.19
C THR A 216 -18.12 39.60 -5.76
N MET A 217 -17.33 40.08 -4.84
CA MET A 217 -17.60 40.06 -3.40
C MET A 217 -18.24 41.36 -3.01
N SER A 218 -19.47 41.33 -2.48
CA SER A 218 -20.26 42.51 -2.19
C SER A 218 -20.77 42.53 -0.76
N GLN A 219 -20.81 43.73 -0.16
CA GLN A 219 -21.46 43.98 1.12
C GLN A 219 -22.49 45.08 0.94
N PRO A 220 -23.79 44.79 1.07
CA PRO A 220 -24.85 45.78 1.04
C PRO A 220 -24.80 46.65 2.30
N LEU A 221 -25.02 47.94 2.10
CA LEU A 221 -25.04 48.97 3.18
C LEU A 221 -26.47 49.47 3.39
N TYR A 222 -26.93 49.37 4.64
CA TYR A 222 -28.28 49.79 5.02
C TYR A 222 -28.23 50.96 6.03
N LYS A 223 -29.23 51.86 5.94
CA LYS A 223 -29.53 52.84 6.96
C LYS A 223 -30.99 52.67 7.36
N ASP A 224 -31.25 52.46 8.63
CA ASP A 224 -32.61 52.28 9.17
C ASP A 224 -33.46 51.27 8.37
N GLY A 225 -32.82 50.13 7.99
CA GLY A 225 -33.46 49.09 7.19
C GLY A 225 -33.60 49.37 5.70
N THR A 226 -33.23 50.56 5.24
CA THR A 226 -33.30 50.96 3.82
C THR A 226 -31.91 50.81 3.19
N LEU A 227 -31.84 50.15 2.00
CA LEU A 227 -30.61 50.01 1.24
C LEU A 227 -30.09 51.40 0.79
N VAL A 228 -28.84 51.69 1.08
CA VAL A 228 -28.15 52.94 0.68
C VAL A 228 -27.28 52.71 -0.54
N GLY A 229 -26.67 51.58 -0.62
CA GLY A 229 -25.75 51.21 -1.68
C GLY A 229 -25.04 49.89 -1.35
N MET A 230 -23.99 49.61 -2.08
CA MET A 230 -23.22 48.39 -1.98
C MET A 230 -21.73 48.66 -2.17
N ILE A 231 -20.89 48.09 -1.33
CA ILE A 231 -19.43 48.09 -1.47
C ILE A 231 -19.06 46.76 -2.11
N SER A 232 -18.26 46.82 -3.17
CA SER A 232 -17.97 45.62 -3.99
C SER A 232 -16.52 45.58 -4.44
N MET A 233 -15.99 44.39 -4.55
CA MET A 233 -14.68 44.06 -5.12
C MET A 233 -14.81 42.98 -6.18
N ASP A 234 -14.28 43.24 -7.35
CA ASP A 234 -14.32 42.34 -8.48
C ASP A 234 -13.03 41.52 -8.60
N VAL A 235 -13.17 40.21 -8.66
CA VAL A 235 -12.08 39.25 -8.79
C VAL A 235 -12.17 38.59 -10.17
N LEU A 236 -11.12 38.72 -10.99
CA LEU A 236 -11.06 38.09 -12.30
C LEU A 236 -10.87 36.57 -12.16
N LEU A 237 -11.63 35.79 -12.91
CA LEU A 237 -11.46 34.33 -12.94
C LEU A 237 -10.06 33.92 -13.41
N ALA A 238 -9.44 34.69 -14.32
CA ALA A 238 -8.07 34.47 -14.75
C ALA A 238 -7.05 34.53 -13.59
N ARG A 239 -7.29 35.38 -12.58
CA ARG A 239 -6.44 35.47 -11.39
C ARG A 239 -6.67 34.28 -10.45
N LEU A 240 -7.93 33.87 -10.28
CA LEU A 240 -8.27 32.64 -9.54
C LEU A 240 -7.66 31.42 -10.21
N GLN A 241 -7.69 31.36 -11.53
CA GLN A 241 -7.03 30.31 -12.29
C GLN A 241 -5.52 30.28 -12.02
N GLN A 242 -4.86 31.45 -12.07
CA GLN A 242 -3.43 31.56 -11.79
C GLN A 242 -3.08 31.13 -10.34
N GLN A 243 -3.92 31.49 -9.37
CA GLN A 243 -3.75 31.04 -7.97
C GLN A 243 -3.93 29.52 -7.85
N LEU A 244 -4.95 28.95 -8.52
CA LEU A 244 -5.19 27.51 -8.50
C LEU A 244 -4.07 26.75 -9.20
N ASP A 245 -3.47 27.28 -10.25
CA ASP A 245 -2.35 26.67 -10.98
C ASP A 245 -1.05 26.62 -10.15
N GLN A 246 -0.93 27.49 -9.13
CA GLN A 246 0.16 27.43 -8.15
C GLN A 246 -0.01 26.28 -7.14
N LEU A 247 -1.24 25.83 -6.95
CA LEU A 247 -1.57 24.68 -6.12
C LEU A 247 -1.36 23.42 -6.94
N THR A 248 -0.19 22.82 -6.82
CA THR A 248 0.12 21.55 -7.50
C THR A 248 -0.28 20.39 -6.58
N PRO A 249 -1.42 19.71 -6.83
CA PRO A 249 -1.78 18.55 -6.03
C PRO A 249 -0.74 17.45 -6.24
N ALA A 250 -0.40 16.75 -5.17
CA ALA A 250 0.49 15.59 -5.25
C ALA A 250 -0.07 14.51 -6.19
N LEU A 251 -1.38 14.45 -6.32
CA LEU A 251 -2.09 13.49 -7.18
C LEU A 251 -3.41 14.09 -7.66
N GLY A 252 -3.69 14.04 -8.96
CA GLY A 252 -4.99 14.46 -9.51
C GLY A 252 -5.07 15.94 -9.88
N GLU A 253 -6.26 16.52 -9.80
CA GLU A 253 -6.63 17.84 -10.32
C GLU A 253 -7.57 18.55 -9.37
N TYR A 254 -7.47 19.87 -9.27
CA TYR A 254 -8.38 20.73 -8.51
C TYR A 254 -9.42 21.39 -9.41
N LEU A 255 -10.63 21.56 -8.85
CA LEU A 255 -11.72 22.29 -9.45
C LEU A 255 -12.35 23.19 -8.38
N LEU A 256 -12.36 24.51 -8.61
CA LEU A 256 -12.98 25.47 -7.73
C LEU A 256 -14.40 25.76 -8.21
N LEU A 257 -15.39 25.55 -7.34
CA LEU A 257 -16.82 25.76 -7.61
C LEU A 257 -17.40 26.83 -6.70
N ASN A 258 -18.35 27.60 -7.23
CA ASN A 258 -19.21 28.48 -6.42
C ASN A 258 -20.41 27.71 -5.83
N GLN A 259 -21.25 28.41 -5.09
CA GLN A 259 -22.49 27.88 -4.49
C GLN A 259 -23.53 27.40 -5.52
N TYR A 260 -23.43 27.84 -6.75
CA TYR A 260 -24.29 27.47 -7.87
C TYR A 260 -23.71 26.31 -8.70
N HIS A 261 -22.64 25.68 -8.21
CA HIS A 261 -21.89 24.61 -8.88
C HIS A 261 -21.26 25.04 -10.22
N GLN A 262 -21.04 26.33 -10.42
CA GLN A 262 -20.32 26.84 -11.60
C GLN A 262 -18.82 26.81 -11.35
N VAL A 263 -18.07 26.46 -12.40
CA VAL A 263 -16.60 26.42 -12.36
C VAL A 263 -16.03 27.83 -12.36
N LEU A 264 -15.24 28.14 -11.37
CA LEU A 264 -14.49 29.40 -11.27
C LEU A 264 -13.05 29.24 -11.77
N ALA A 265 -12.42 28.09 -11.46
CA ALA A 265 -11.08 27.77 -11.91
C ALA A 265 -10.88 26.23 -11.91
N SER A 266 -9.94 25.76 -12.74
CA SER A 266 -9.62 24.33 -12.85
C SER A 266 -8.16 24.11 -13.18
N SER A 267 -7.46 23.23 -12.45
CA SER A 267 -6.11 22.77 -12.83
C SER A 267 -6.14 21.74 -13.98
N ALA A 268 -7.33 21.22 -14.33
CA ALA A 268 -7.53 20.30 -15.43
C ALA A 268 -7.70 21.06 -16.76
N ARG A 269 -7.06 20.57 -17.84
CA ARG A 269 -7.27 21.12 -19.19
C ARG A 269 -8.71 20.95 -19.70
N GLN A 270 -9.36 19.85 -19.28
CA GLN A 270 -10.77 19.56 -19.58
C GLN A 270 -11.45 19.14 -18.27
N PRO A 271 -12.02 20.11 -17.53
CA PRO A 271 -12.63 19.81 -16.25
C PRO A 271 -13.89 18.97 -16.41
N VAL A 272 -13.98 17.89 -15.66
CA VAL A 272 -15.22 17.12 -15.52
C VAL A 272 -16.03 17.74 -14.39
N ILE A 273 -17.07 18.49 -14.78
CA ILE A 273 -17.93 19.18 -13.81
C ILE A 273 -18.86 18.17 -13.14
N PRO A 274 -18.80 18.00 -11.82
CA PRO A 274 -19.71 17.13 -11.12
C PRO A 274 -21.13 17.76 -11.12
N LYS A 275 -22.12 17.06 -11.67
CA LYS A 275 -23.53 17.51 -11.64
C LYS A 275 -24.06 17.69 -10.22
N ASP A 276 -23.51 16.97 -9.27
CA ASP A 276 -23.85 17.00 -7.86
C ASP A 276 -22.56 16.63 -7.10
N PRO A 277 -21.79 17.62 -6.60
CA PRO A 277 -20.55 17.35 -5.89
C PRO A 277 -20.82 16.53 -4.61
N ALA A 278 -19.84 15.72 -4.21
CA ALA A 278 -19.93 14.95 -2.97
C ALA A 278 -20.19 15.89 -1.77
N PRO A 279 -20.83 15.41 -0.70
CA PRO A 279 -20.85 16.12 0.57
C PRO A 279 -19.41 16.45 1.02
N THR A 280 -19.28 17.56 1.75
CA THR A 280 -17.96 17.99 2.23
C THR A 280 -17.32 16.92 3.10
N GLY A 281 -16.07 16.56 2.79
CA GLY A 281 -15.29 15.57 3.51
C GLY A 281 -15.52 14.12 3.08
N GLU A 282 -16.45 13.87 2.15
CA GLU A 282 -16.72 12.53 1.65
C GLU A 282 -16.02 12.22 0.33
N TYR A 283 -15.56 10.96 0.20
CA TYR A 283 -15.03 10.43 -1.04
C TYR A 283 -16.15 9.81 -1.88
N ARG A 284 -16.18 10.12 -3.18
CA ARG A 284 -17.10 9.50 -4.14
C ARG A 284 -16.39 9.07 -5.42
N TRP A 285 -16.69 7.87 -5.85
CA TRP A 285 -16.34 7.41 -7.20
C TRP A 285 -17.41 7.85 -8.20
N ARG A 286 -16.99 8.65 -9.19
CA ARG A 286 -17.86 9.07 -10.29
C ARG A 286 -17.07 9.13 -11.60
N GLN A 287 -17.64 8.60 -12.67
CA GLN A 287 -17.07 8.66 -14.03
C GLN A 287 -15.59 8.21 -14.09
N GLY A 288 -15.23 7.15 -13.32
CA GLY A 288 -13.85 6.65 -13.27
C GLY A 288 -12.85 7.52 -12.49
N ARG A 289 -13.33 8.50 -11.72
CA ARG A 289 -12.52 9.39 -10.86
C ARG A 289 -12.95 9.27 -9.41
N LEU A 290 -11.99 9.24 -8.51
CA LEU A 290 -12.21 9.45 -7.09
C LEU A 290 -12.27 10.95 -6.84
N GLN A 291 -13.34 11.43 -6.20
CA GLN A 291 -13.57 12.85 -5.91
C GLN A 291 -13.68 13.05 -4.41
N LEU A 292 -13.00 14.10 -3.92
CA LEU A 292 -13.15 14.63 -2.57
C LEU A 292 -13.59 16.08 -2.70
N THR A 293 -14.68 16.45 -2.03
CA THR A 293 -15.15 17.84 -1.98
C THR A 293 -14.84 18.42 -0.61
N MET A 294 -14.20 19.57 -0.58
CA MET A 294 -13.92 20.32 0.63
C MET A 294 -14.58 21.70 0.54
N ALA A 295 -15.33 22.09 1.56
CA ALA A 295 -15.77 23.49 1.66
C ALA A 295 -14.57 24.38 1.98
N ILE A 296 -14.49 25.54 1.34
CA ILE A 296 -13.52 26.57 1.73
C ILE A 296 -14.13 27.32 2.92
N PRO A 297 -13.50 27.25 4.10
CA PRO A 297 -14.08 27.86 5.31
C PRO A 297 -14.43 29.33 5.12
N ASP A 298 -15.49 29.78 5.75
CA ASP A 298 -15.98 31.16 5.73
C ASP A 298 -16.39 31.70 4.34
N THR A 299 -16.47 30.81 3.34
CA THR A 299 -16.87 31.17 1.96
C THR A 299 -17.93 30.21 1.43
N PRO A 300 -18.74 30.62 0.44
CA PRO A 300 -19.68 29.72 -0.22
C PRO A 300 -19.00 28.82 -1.30
N LEU A 301 -17.67 28.80 -1.34
CA LEU A 301 -16.88 28.09 -2.33
C LEU A 301 -16.60 26.66 -1.92
N ARG A 302 -16.38 25.82 -2.91
CA ARG A 302 -16.00 24.42 -2.73
C ARG A 302 -14.81 24.07 -3.61
N LEU A 303 -13.81 23.42 -3.01
CA LEU A 303 -12.69 22.83 -3.73
C LEU A 303 -12.99 21.35 -3.96
N VAL A 304 -13.06 20.93 -5.21
CA VAL A 304 -13.20 19.53 -5.60
C VAL A 304 -11.84 19.04 -6.06
N HIS A 305 -11.33 18.04 -5.38
CA HIS A 305 -10.11 17.32 -5.77
C HIS A 305 -10.52 16.02 -6.47
N SER A 306 -10.02 15.75 -7.66
CA SER A 306 -10.35 14.56 -8.43
C SER A 306 -9.12 13.84 -8.96
N VAL A 307 -9.09 12.50 -8.86
CA VAL A 307 -8.01 11.66 -9.37
C VAL A 307 -8.58 10.48 -10.16
N THR A 308 -7.97 10.13 -11.28
CA THR A 308 -8.32 8.96 -12.07
C THR A 308 -7.72 7.68 -11.48
N LEU A 309 -8.26 6.52 -11.86
CA LEU A 309 -7.86 5.21 -11.32
C LEU A 309 -6.37 4.90 -11.55
N LEU A 310 -5.84 5.21 -12.73
CA LEU A 310 -4.44 4.85 -13.09
C LEU A 310 -3.39 5.55 -12.21
N PRO A 311 -3.40 6.89 -12.04
CA PRO A 311 -2.47 7.55 -11.11
C PRO A 311 -2.64 7.08 -9.67
N LEU A 312 -3.88 6.83 -9.22
CA LEU A 312 -4.15 6.32 -7.89
C LEU A 312 -3.54 4.92 -7.70
N ALA A 313 -3.78 3.99 -8.64
CA ALA A 313 -3.22 2.65 -8.61
C ALA A 313 -1.69 2.66 -8.67
N TRP A 314 -1.10 3.55 -9.50
CA TRP A 314 0.34 3.73 -9.57
C TRP A 314 0.94 4.23 -8.25
N ALA A 315 0.32 5.23 -7.63
CA ALA A 315 0.74 5.72 -6.33
C ALA A 315 0.68 4.63 -5.24
N MET A 316 -0.41 3.83 -5.23
CA MET A 316 -0.53 2.67 -4.34
C MET A 316 0.57 1.64 -4.58
N LEU A 317 0.87 1.32 -5.85
CA LEU A 317 1.92 0.37 -6.21
C LEU A 317 3.29 0.87 -5.76
N CYS A 318 3.65 2.12 -6.09
CA CYS A 318 4.94 2.70 -5.70
C CYS A 318 5.12 2.71 -4.18
N GLN A 319 4.08 3.05 -3.44
CA GLN A 319 4.13 3.11 -1.99
C GLN A 319 4.21 1.73 -1.33
N SER A 320 3.52 0.72 -1.89
CA SER A 320 3.52 -0.64 -1.36
C SER A 320 4.69 -1.50 -1.88
N ALA A 321 5.35 -1.10 -2.97
CA ALA A 321 6.38 -1.88 -3.64
C ALA A 321 7.50 -2.40 -2.72
N PRO A 322 8.11 -1.60 -1.81
CA PRO A 322 9.17 -2.11 -0.94
C PRO A 322 8.69 -3.26 -0.04
N THR A 323 7.48 -3.11 0.52
CA THR A 323 6.88 -4.11 1.40
C THR A 323 6.48 -5.38 0.63
N LEU A 324 5.92 -5.22 -0.58
CA LEU A 324 5.55 -6.34 -1.45
C LEU A 324 6.80 -7.11 -1.91
N LEU A 325 7.89 -6.42 -2.24
CA LEU A 325 9.18 -7.04 -2.57
C LEU A 325 9.76 -7.80 -1.37
N ALA A 326 9.67 -7.24 -0.16
CA ALA A 326 10.10 -7.95 1.05
C ALA A 326 9.27 -9.22 1.31
N ILE A 327 7.95 -9.17 1.13
CA ILE A 327 7.07 -10.34 1.25
C ILE A 327 7.43 -11.39 0.20
N LEU A 328 7.68 -11.00 -1.05
CA LEU A 328 8.09 -11.89 -2.12
C LEU A 328 9.43 -12.56 -1.80
N PHE A 329 10.42 -11.78 -1.33
CA PHE A 329 11.73 -12.31 -0.93
C PHE A 329 11.61 -13.32 0.20
N MET A 330 10.83 -13.02 1.25
CA MET A 330 10.57 -13.94 2.35
C MET A 330 9.89 -15.23 1.88
N LEU A 331 8.94 -15.14 0.94
CA LEU A 331 8.28 -16.30 0.36
C LEU A 331 9.30 -17.19 -0.41
N LEU A 332 10.12 -16.58 -1.26
CA LEU A 332 11.15 -17.29 -2.04
C LEU A 332 12.18 -17.96 -1.12
N ALA A 333 12.61 -17.28 -0.06
CA ALA A 333 13.52 -17.82 0.93
C ALA A 333 12.90 -19.03 1.68
N ALA A 334 11.63 -18.93 2.08
CA ALA A 334 10.92 -20.01 2.75
C ALA A 334 10.76 -21.23 1.83
N LEU A 335 10.38 -21.03 0.57
CA LEU A 335 10.26 -22.09 -0.43
C LEU A 335 11.61 -22.76 -0.72
N SER A 336 12.68 -21.97 -0.83
CA SER A 336 14.05 -22.48 -1.02
C SER A 336 14.49 -23.33 0.17
N ASN A 337 14.22 -22.87 1.39
CA ASN A 337 14.55 -23.64 2.61
C ASN A 337 13.78 -24.97 2.68
N LEU A 338 12.49 -24.96 2.38
CA LEU A 338 11.67 -26.18 2.30
C LEU A 338 12.20 -27.16 1.25
N ARG A 339 12.62 -26.64 0.10
CA ARG A 339 13.22 -27.47 -0.97
C ARG A 339 14.55 -28.07 -0.53
N SER A 340 15.43 -27.29 0.07
CA SER A 340 16.72 -27.73 0.60
C SER A 340 16.54 -28.82 1.68
N HIS A 341 15.59 -28.60 2.58
CA HIS A 341 15.28 -29.59 3.61
C HIS A 341 14.83 -30.94 3.02
N ARG A 342 13.94 -30.91 2.02
CA ARG A 342 13.49 -32.12 1.31
C ARG A 342 14.66 -32.82 0.60
N LEU A 343 15.52 -32.07 -0.05
CA LEU A 343 16.72 -32.60 -0.72
C LEU A 343 17.67 -33.25 0.28
N ASN A 344 17.93 -32.61 1.40
CA ASN A 344 18.80 -33.12 2.45
C ASN A 344 18.26 -34.44 3.04
N LEU A 345 16.94 -34.51 3.30
CA LEU A 345 16.33 -35.77 3.74
C LEU A 345 16.50 -36.90 2.71
N ARG A 346 16.32 -36.59 1.44
CA ARG A 346 16.50 -37.57 0.36
C ARG A 346 17.95 -37.98 0.17
N LEU A 347 18.88 -37.02 0.24
CA LEU A 347 20.31 -37.31 0.18
C LEU A 347 20.77 -38.19 1.35
N ASN A 348 20.31 -37.86 2.57
CA ASN A 348 20.60 -38.67 3.76
C ASN A 348 20.05 -40.12 3.62
N TYR A 349 18.82 -40.24 3.07
CA TYR A 349 18.27 -41.59 2.81
C TYR A 349 19.12 -42.36 1.80
N LEU A 350 19.42 -41.76 0.64
CA LEU A 350 20.23 -42.39 -0.40
C LEU A 350 21.66 -42.70 0.05
N SER A 351 22.23 -41.86 0.89
CA SER A 351 23.59 -42.06 1.44
C SER A 351 23.67 -43.21 2.45
N CYS A 352 22.56 -43.50 3.13
CA CYS A 352 22.54 -44.51 4.20
C CYS A 352 21.89 -45.85 3.82
N HIS A 353 21.27 -45.93 2.64
CA HIS A 353 20.57 -47.16 2.22
C HIS A 353 21.18 -47.73 0.93
N ASP A 354 21.15 -49.04 0.82
CA ASP A 354 21.53 -49.77 -0.39
C ASP A 354 20.44 -49.61 -1.47
N ALA A 355 20.84 -49.20 -2.67
CA ALA A 355 19.93 -48.86 -3.74
C ALA A 355 19.11 -50.07 -4.28
N LEU A 356 19.67 -51.29 -4.20
CA LEU A 356 19.02 -52.50 -4.66
C LEU A 356 18.02 -53.03 -3.65
N THR A 357 18.46 -53.21 -2.41
CA THR A 357 17.72 -53.98 -1.40
C THR A 357 16.90 -53.10 -0.45
N GLY A 358 17.23 -51.80 -0.35
CA GLY A 358 16.64 -50.86 0.62
C GLY A 358 17.09 -51.08 2.07
N ALA A 359 17.96 -52.07 2.34
CA ALA A 359 18.63 -52.21 3.64
C ALA A 359 19.57 -51.01 3.89
N PHE A 360 20.02 -50.84 5.13
CA PHE A 360 21.08 -49.86 5.37
C PHE A 360 22.38 -50.31 4.63
N ASN A 361 23.19 -49.36 4.24
CA ASN A 361 24.50 -49.65 3.65
C ASN A 361 25.62 -49.51 4.71
N ARG A 362 26.84 -49.87 4.33
CA ARG A 362 28.01 -49.80 5.22
C ARG A 362 28.27 -48.41 5.76
N HIS A 363 28.00 -47.34 4.96
CA HIS A 363 28.16 -45.98 5.38
C HIS A 363 27.23 -45.58 6.55
N TYR A 364 26.05 -46.18 6.63
CA TYR A 364 25.15 -45.98 7.78
C TYR A 364 25.81 -46.46 9.09
N LEU A 365 26.51 -47.60 9.05
CA LEU A 365 27.23 -48.10 10.23
C LEU A 365 28.36 -47.16 10.68
N GLU A 366 29.14 -46.65 9.73
CA GLU A 366 30.20 -45.69 10.01
C GLU A 366 29.63 -44.39 10.66
N ARG A 367 28.48 -43.93 10.23
CA ARG A 367 27.79 -42.80 10.87
C ARG A 367 27.29 -43.10 12.27
N LEU A 368 26.74 -44.30 12.53
CA LEU A 368 26.33 -44.69 13.89
C LEU A 368 27.53 -44.75 14.84
N GLU A 369 28.67 -45.20 14.37
CA GLU A 369 29.90 -45.24 15.13
C GLU A 369 30.41 -43.83 15.48
N GLN A 370 30.52 -42.94 14.49
CA GLN A 370 30.92 -41.55 14.66
C GLN A 370 29.94 -40.73 15.54
N GLY A 371 28.64 -41.03 15.49
CA GLY A 371 27.61 -40.39 16.30
C GLY A 371 27.55 -40.89 17.77
N GLY A 372 28.32 -41.91 18.13
CA GLY A 372 28.28 -42.52 19.45
C GLY A 372 26.98 -43.29 19.75
N GLU A 373 26.11 -43.46 18.79
CA GLU A 373 24.83 -44.19 18.95
C GLU A 373 25.04 -45.69 19.14
N LEU A 374 26.07 -46.22 18.51
CA LEU A 374 26.40 -47.62 18.57
C LEU A 374 26.74 -48.08 20.01
N ALA A 375 27.44 -47.26 20.79
CA ALA A 375 27.76 -47.56 22.18
C ALA A 375 26.49 -47.64 23.06
N ARG A 376 25.42 -46.95 22.68
CA ARG A 376 24.13 -46.99 23.38
C ARG A 376 23.27 -48.19 23.02
N LEU A 377 23.47 -48.76 21.86
CA LEU A 377 22.66 -49.90 21.38
C LEU A 377 22.98 -51.22 22.06
N GLN A 378 24.17 -51.38 22.70
CA GLN A 378 24.62 -52.61 23.30
C GLN A 378 24.31 -53.83 22.38
N ALA A 379 24.68 -53.70 21.10
CA ALA A 379 24.19 -54.58 20.07
C ALA A 379 25.07 -55.80 19.91
N GLY A 380 24.45 -56.97 19.85
CA GLY A 380 25.08 -58.17 19.32
C GLY A 380 25.22 -58.07 17.79
N ILE A 381 26.23 -58.70 17.25
CA ILE A 381 26.54 -58.71 15.83
C ILE A 381 26.18 -60.06 15.25
N LEU A 382 25.45 -60.06 14.13
CA LEU A 382 25.18 -61.25 13.31
C LEU A 382 25.56 -60.90 11.88
N MET A 383 26.40 -61.73 11.27
CA MET A 383 26.71 -61.67 9.84
C MET A 383 26.15 -62.86 9.10
N PHE A 384 25.62 -62.67 7.93
CA PHE A 384 25.23 -63.76 7.04
C PHE A 384 25.59 -63.48 5.60
N ASP A 385 25.69 -64.59 4.85
CA ASP A 385 26.03 -64.61 3.44
C ASP A 385 25.14 -65.67 2.73
N ALA A 386 24.72 -65.30 1.52
CA ALA A 386 23.92 -66.21 0.71
C ALA A 386 24.77 -67.38 0.16
N ASP A 387 24.47 -68.60 0.58
CA ASP A 387 25.25 -69.75 0.20
C ASP A 387 25.22 -69.96 -1.31
N HIS A 388 26.42 -70.14 -1.92
CA HIS A 388 26.61 -70.37 -3.35
C HIS A 388 25.97 -69.30 -4.25
N PHE A 389 25.86 -68.06 -3.83
CA PHE A 389 25.18 -66.97 -4.56
C PHE A 389 25.77 -66.77 -5.96
N LYS A 390 27.09 -66.89 -6.13
CA LYS A 390 27.71 -66.84 -7.45
C LYS A 390 27.07 -67.92 -8.39
N ARG A 391 26.81 -69.10 -7.90
CA ARG A 391 26.15 -70.14 -8.70
C ARG A 391 24.71 -69.79 -9.08
N VAL A 392 24.01 -69.06 -8.18
CA VAL A 392 22.67 -68.52 -8.51
C VAL A 392 22.78 -67.53 -9.68
N ASN A 393 23.74 -66.60 -9.62
CA ASN A 393 23.96 -65.64 -10.70
C ASN A 393 24.38 -66.36 -12.03
N ASP A 394 25.30 -67.27 -11.92
CA ASP A 394 25.83 -67.98 -13.11
C ASP A 394 24.74 -68.86 -13.77
N THR A 395 23.79 -69.45 -13.01
CA THR A 395 22.73 -70.31 -13.49
C THR A 395 21.48 -69.61 -13.96
N PHE A 396 21.03 -68.59 -13.19
CA PHE A 396 19.74 -67.91 -13.38
C PHE A 396 19.85 -66.47 -13.82
N GLY A 397 21.07 -65.96 -13.92
CA GLY A 397 21.35 -64.56 -14.29
C GLY A 397 21.28 -63.59 -13.13
N HIS A 398 21.95 -62.39 -13.28
CA HIS A 398 22.04 -61.40 -12.28
C HIS A 398 20.69 -60.77 -11.83
N ALA A 399 19.70 -60.73 -12.74
CA ALA A 399 18.36 -60.26 -12.41
C ALA A 399 17.65 -61.13 -11.36
N VAL A 400 17.85 -62.48 -11.44
CA VAL A 400 17.33 -63.42 -10.44
C VAL A 400 18.13 -63.25 -9.12
N GLY A 401 19.45 -63.13 -9.21
CA GLY A 401 20.29 -62.79 -8.04
C GLY A 401 19.87 -61.56 -7.32
N ASP A 402 19.55 -60.49 -8.04
CA ASP A 402 19.04 -59.24 -7.46
C ASP A 402 17.70 -59.44 -6.72
N MET A 403 16.78 -60.22 -7.32
CA MET A 403 15.51 -60.60 -6.69
C MET A 403 15.74 -61.44 -5.41
N VAL A 404 16.73 -62.32 -5.42
CA VAL A 404 17.13 -63.11 -4.23
C VAL A 404 17.59 -62.18 -3.12
N LEU A 405 18.49 -61.24 -3.40
CA LEU A 405 18.99 -60.28 -2.37
C LEU A 405 17.86 -59.45 -1.80
N ILE A 406 16.95 -58.94 -2.65
CA ILE A 406 15.78 -58.15 -2.18
C ILE A 406 14.91 -59.05 -1.28
N ARG A 407 14.70 -60.30 -1.65
CA ARG A 407 13.86 -61.23 -0.87
C ARG A 407 14.50 -61.63 0.44
N LEU A 408 15.81 -61.85 0.48
CA LEU A 408 16.57 -62.07 1.70
C LEU A 408 16.36 -60.97 2.71
N VAL A 409 16.49 -59.69 2.26
CA VAL A 409 16.25 -58.54 3.13
C VAL A 409 14.83 -58.52 3.66
N GLN A 410 13.82 -58.80 2.85
CA GLN A 410 12.42 -58.85 3.28
C GLN A 410 12.17 -59.94 4.34
N LEU A 411 12.76 -61.14 4.14
CA LEU A 411 12.65 -62.27 5.10
C LEU A 411 13.33 -61.93 6.43
N CYS A 412 14.51 -61.34 6.38
CA CYS A 412 15.21 -60.87 7.58
C CYS A 412 14.40 -59.79 8.32
N GLN A 413 13.88 -58.78 7.60
CA GLN A 413 13.12 -57.67 8.21
C GLN A 413 11.86 -58.14 8.94
N GLN A 414 11.26 -59.27 8.54
CA GLN A 414 10.10 -59.86 9.22
C GLN A 414 10.44 -60.44 10.61
N GLN A 415 11.71 -60.75 10.84
CA GLN A 415 12.19 -61.33 12.09
C GLN A 415 12.80 -60.27 13.06
N LEU A 416 13.02 -59.04 12.55
CA LEU A 416 13.71 -57.97 13.27
C LEU A 416 12.76 -57.11 14.08
N GLY A 417 13.21 -56.69 15.25
CA GLY A 417 12.53 -55.72 16.10
C GLY A 417 12.83 -54.27 15.69
N PRO A 418 12.12 -53.27 16.27
CA PRO A 418 12.28 -51.87 15.92
C PRO A 418 13.69 -51.31 16.17
N SER A 419 14.43 -51.84 17.15
CA SER A 419 15.79 -51.43 17.49
C SER A 419 16.87 -52.06 16.60
N ASP A 420 16.53 -53.17 15.89
CA ASP A 420 17.48 -53.90 15.09
C ASP A 420 17.75 -53.20 13.78
N LYS A 421 18.96 -53.37 13.25
CA LYS A 421 19.37 -52.74 11.97
C LYS A 421 19.93 -53.82 11.04
N LEU A 422 19.42 -53.87 9.82
CA LEU A 422 19.92 -54.74 8.75
C LEU A 422 20.73 -53.89 7.76
N ILE A 423 21.98 -54.27 7.59
CA ILE A 423 22.97 -53.57 6.78
C ILE A 423 23.47 -54.49 5.68
N ARG A 424 23.45 -54.06 4.43
CA ARG A 424 24.15 -54.77 3.35
C ARG A 424 25.62 -54.42 3.45
N TRP A 425 26.44 -55.39 3.85
CA TRP A 425 27.86 -55.20 4.08
C TRP A 425 28.68 -55.18 2.80
N GLY A 426 28.35 -56.02 1.85
CA GLY A 426 28.95 -56.07 0.51
C GLY A 426 28.25 -57.17 -0.33
N GLY A 427 28.27 -57.10 -1.65
CA GLY A 427 27.75 -58.13 -2.54
C GLY A 427 26.51 -58.89 -2.04
N GLU A 428 26.74 -60.10 -1.52
CA GLU A 428 25.77 -61.02 -0.93
C GLU A 428 25.84 -61.11 0.59
N GLU A 429 26.70 -60.26 1.23
CA GLU A 429 26.94 -60.27 2.66
C GLU A 429 26.08 -59.21 3.38
N PHE A 430 25.54 -59.60 4.52
CA PHE A 430 24.69 -58.74 5.35
C PHE A 430 25.13 -58.80 6.80
N LEU A 431 25.04 -57.62 7.46
CA LEU A 431 25.32 -57.42 8.86
C LEU A 431 24.03 -57.01 9.59
N LEU A 432 23.76 -57.64 10.73
CA LEU A 432 22.68 -57.21 11.62
C LEU A 432 23.25 -56.71 12.95
N LEU A 433 22.74 -55.58 13.38
CA LEU A 433 22.92 -55.07 14.73
C LEU A 433 21.65 -55.37 15.51
N ILE A 434 21.74 -56.23 16.53
CA ILE A 434 20.61 -56.66 17.33
C ILE A 434 20.72 -56.02 18.70
N GLY A 435 19.85 -55.07 18.98
CA GLY A 435 19.89 -54.30 20.21
C GLY A 435 19.52 -55.10 21.43
N HIS A 436 20.24 -54.87 22.55
CA HIS A 436 19.98 -55.47 23.86
C HIS A 436 19.84 -57.02 23.82
N SER A 437 20.71 -57.70 23.07
CA SER A 437 20.66 -59.16 22.92
C SER A 437 21.72 -59.87 23.75
N ASP A 438 21.28 -60.88 24.48
CA ASP A 438 22.17 -61.89 25.04
C ASP A 438 22.51 -62.99 23.98
N ALA A 439 23.38 -63.91 24.37
CA ALA A 439 23.83 -64.96 23.45
C ALA A 439 22.72 -65.94 23.02
N SER A 440 21.72 -66.20 23.88
CA SER A 440 20.62 -67.10 23.62
C SER A 440 19.68 -66.50 22.56
N ARG A 441 19.24 -65.25 22.80
CA ARG A 441 18.37 -64.50 21.91
C ARG A 441 19.01 -64.34 20.53
N LEU A 442 20.31 -64.04 20.47
CA LEU A 442 21.01 -63.84 19.21
C LEU A 442 21.11 -65.17 18.41
N GLY A 443 21.37 -66.30 19.08
CA GLY A 443 21.36 -67.61 18.47
C GLY A 443 19.99 -68.04 17.96
N GLU A 444 18.94 -67.82 18.78
CA GLU A 444 17.55 -68.09 18.37
C GLU A 444 17.15 -67.28 17.13
N LEU A 445 17.49 -65.98 17.12
CA LEU A 445 17.21 -65.11 15.97
C LEU A 445 17.99 -65.55 14.73
N ALA A 446 19.24 -65.95 14.85
CA ALA A 446 20.05 -66.47 13.75
C ALA A 446 19.39 -67.73 13.12
N GLU A 447 18.93 -68.68 13.96
CA GLU A 447 18.20 -69.82 13.46
C GLU A 447 16.84 -69.53 12.86
N GLN A 448 16.09 -68.57 13.45
CA GLN A 448 14.82 -68.10 12.85
C GLN A 448 15.04 -67.50 11.46
N ILE A 449 16.04 -66.66 11.27
CA ILE A 449 16.37 -66.08 9.96
C ILE A 449 16.82 -67.20 8.98
N ARG A 450 17.69 -68.08 9.42
CA ARG A 450 18.15 -69.22 8.61
C ARG A 450 16.98 -70.08 8.10
N LEU A 451 16.08 -70.51 8.98
CA LEU A 451 14.91 -71.29 8.67
C LEU A 451 13.94 -70.54 7.76
N ALA A 452 13.69 -69.25 8.04
CA ALA A 452 12.85 -68.38 7.20
C ALA A 452 13.37 -68.29 5.76
N VAL A 453 14.68 -68.34 5.55
CA VAL A 453 15.30 -68.35 4.23
C VAL A 453 15.26 -69.74 3.62
N ALA A 454 15.64 -70.83 4.37
CA ALA A 454 15.69 -72.18 3.88
C ALA A 454 14.30 -72.74 3.49
N ASP A 455 13.27 -72.36 4.30
CA ASP A 455 11.89 -72.84 4.08
C ASP A 455 11.11 -71.94 3.10
N HIS A 456 11.72 -70.89 2.58
CA HIS A 456 11.05 -70.01 1.65
C HIS A 456 10.82 -70.64 0.31
N HIS A 457 9.64 -70.44 -0.26
CA HIS A 457 9.29 -71.01 -1.60
C HIS A 457 9.97 -70.18 -2.71
N TRP A 458 11.28 -70.48 -2.94
CA TRP A 458 12.12 -69.76 -3.91
C TRP A 458 11.68 -70.03 -5.38
N ALA A 459 10.99 -71.17 -5.64
CA ALA A 459 10.44 -71.48 -6.97
C ALA A 459 9.41 -70.39 -7.43
N ALA A 460 8.88 -69.59 -6.55
CA ALA A 460 8.05 -68.42 -6.91
C ALA A 460 8.84 -67.31 -7.62
N ILE A 461 10.15 -67.22 -7.42
CA ILE A 461 11.04 -66.32 -8.14
C ILE A 461 11.51 -66.93 -9.43
N GLU A 462 12.04 -68.14 -9.35
CA GLU A 462 12.51 -68.92 -10.53
C GLU A 462 12.41 -70.43 -10.26
N PRO A 463 11.84 -71.24 -11.21
CA PRO A 463 11.74 -72.65 -11.05
C PRO A 463 13.11 -73.35 -10.85
N GLY A 464 13.22 -74.18 -9.81
CA GLY A 464 14.46 -74.84 -9.45
C GLY A 464 15.43 -74.02 -8.58
N LEU A 465 15.11 -72.81 -8.26
CA LEU A 465 15.91 -71.98 -7.36
C LEU A 465 15.78 -72.48 -5.91
N VAL A 466 16.91 -72.71 -5.27
CA VAL A 466 17.02 -72.94 -3.81
C VAL A 466 18.11 -72.03 -3.24
N VAL A 467 17.80 -71.36 -2.20
CA VAL A 467 18.74 -70.41 -1.52
C VAL A 467 18.78 -70.79 -0.04
N THR A 468 19.97 -70.92 0.48
CA THR A 468 20.25 -70.96 1.94
C THR A 468 21.25 -69.88 2.34
N ILE A 469 21.38 -69.66 3.61
CA ILE A 469 22.35 -68.75 4.14
C ILE A 469 23.18 -69.37 5.27
N SER A 470 24.43 -68.97 5.36
CA SER A 470 25.26 -69.28 6.51
C SER A 470 25.36 -68.04 7.38
N LEU A 471 25.34 -68.23 8.69
CA LEU A 471 25.36 -67.14 9.64
C LEU A 471 26.47 -67.33 10.69
N GLY A 472 27.10 -66.22 11.07
CA GLY A 472 28.02 -66.16 12.20
C GLY A 472 27.60 -65.06 13.15
N TYR A 473 27.68 -65.28 14.45
CA TYR A 473 27.26 -64.27 15.40
C TYR A 473 28.16 -64.15 16.64
N HIS A 474 28.21 -62.90 17.13
CA HIS A 474 28.92 -62.57 18.37
C HIS A 474 27.99 -61.72 19.25
N PRO A 475 27.69 -62.19 20.52
CA PRO A 475 26.85 -61.43 21.43
C PRO A 475 27.56 -60.14 21.87
N HIS A 476 26.78 -59.16 22.36
CA HIS A 476 27.37 -57.92 22.86
C HIS A 476 28.34 -58.23 24.03
N GLU A 477 29.51 -57.62 23.95
CA GLU A 477 30.54 -57.70 24.99
C GLU A 477 31.06 -56.27 25.26
N ALA A 478 30.94 -55.82 26.53
CA ALA A 478 31.33 -54.47 26.89
C ALA A 478 32.83 -54.23 26.68
N GLY A 479 33.16 -53.09 26.10
CA GLY A 479 34.55 -52.70 25.85
C GLY A 479 35.15 -53.21 24.53
N ILE A 480 34.46 -54.04 23.77
CA ILE A 480 34.94 -54.48 22.47
C ILE A 480 34.56 -53.44 21.41
N PRO A 481 35.49 -52.94 20.61
CA PRO A 481 35.22 -52.07 19.49
C PRO A 481 34.35 -52.80 18.40
N LEU A 482 33.50 -52.04 17.68
CA LEU A 482 32.62 -52.59 16.63
C LEU A 482 33.37 -53.42 15.63
N HIS A 483 34.48 -52.93 15.11
CA HIS A 483 35.26 -53.63 14.07
C HIS A 483 35.73 -55.03 14.54
N GLU A 484 36.06 -55.16 15.83
CA GLU A 484 36.44 -56.43 16.44
C GLU A 484 35.24 -57.36 16.62
N ALA A 485 34.09 -56.83 17.06
CA ALA A 485 32.85 -57.62 17.11
C ALA A 485 32.39 -58.12 15.74
N VAL A 486 32.50 -57.29 14.71
CA VAL A 486 32.23 -57.69 13.33
C VAL A 486 33.23 -58.76 12.86
N ARG A 487 34.53 -58.58 13.14
CA ARG A 487 35.56 -59.59 12.82
C ARG A 487 35.25 -60.95 13.46
N ARG A 488 34.82 -60.95 14.70
CA ARG A 488 34.44 -62.20 15.44
C ARG A 488 33.22 -62.89 14.82
N ALA A 489 32.20 -62.12 14.41
CA ALA A 489 31.04 -62.66 13.72
C ALA A 489 31.41 -63.17 12.34
N ASP A 490 32.33 -62.54 11.62
CA ASP A 490 32.82 -62.98 10.31
C ASP A 490 33.61 -64.30 10.40
N VAL A 491 34.48 -64.43 11.42
CA VAL A 491 35.16 -65.71 11.71
C VAL A 491 34.13 -66.83 11.96
N ALA A 492 33.10 -66.58 12.73
CA ALA A 492 32.03 -67.55 12.98
C ALA A 492 31.25 -67.87 11.68
N LEU A 493 30.99 -66.89 10.83
CA LEU A 493 30.38 -67.10 9.50
C LEU A 493 31.26 -68.00 8.61
N TYR A 494 32.56 -67.71 8.61
CA TYR A 494 33.50 -68.58 7.91
C TYR A 494 33.43 -70.03 8.39
N GLN A 495 33.36 -70.28 9.70
CA GLN A 495 33.18 -71.63 10.29
C GLN A 495 31.87 -72.24 9.85
N ALA A 496 30.75 -71.47 9.82
CA ALA A 496 29.47 -72.00 9.31
C ALA A 496 29.57 -72.49 7.87
N LYS A 497 30.25 -71.67 7.03
CA LYS A 497 30.50 -72.10 5.60
C LYS A 497 31.40 -73.35 5.51
N ALA A 498 32.45 -73.42 6.33
CA ALA A 498 33.36 -74.58 6.36
C ALA A 498 32.68 -75.88 6.88
N ASN A 499 31.80 -75.74 7.85
CA ASN A 499 31.08 -76.89 8.48
C ASN A 499 29.90 -77.39 7.66
N GLY A 500 29.73 -76.95 6.40
CA GLY A 500 28.73 -77.49 5.47
C GLY A 500 27.60 -76.56 5.11
N ARG A 501 27.69 -75.30 5.44
CA ARG A 501 26.72 -74.19 5.10
C ARG A 501 25.32 -74.39 5.71
N ASN A 502 24.39 -73.55 5.40
CA ASN A 502 23.01 -73.59 5.88
C ASN A 502 22.93 -73.84 7.40
N ARG A 503 23.70 -73.05 8.18
CA ARG A 503 23.77 -73.09 9.65
C ARG A 503 24.17 -71.80 10.27
N SER A 504 23.94 -71.71 11.54
CA SER A 504 24.43 -70.59 12.36
C SER A 504 25.54 -71.04 13.32
N GLU A 505 26.62 -70.32 13.41
CA GLU A 505 27.73 -70.62 14.31
C GLU A 505 27.98 -69.41 15.26
N ARG A 506 28.21 -69.73 16.53
CA ARG A 506 28.63 -68.69 17.49
C ARG A 506 30.14 -68.61 17.53
N TRP A 507 30.69 -67.39 17.58
CA TRP A 507 32.11 -67.21 17.86
C TRP A 507 32.43 -67.80 19.26
N GLN A 508 33.42 -68.71 19.37
CA GLN A 508 33.76 -69.44 20.58
C GLN A 508 35.13 -69.01 21.19
N GLY A 509 35.71 -67.90 20.68
CA GLY A 509 37.07 -67.53 21.07
C GLY A 509 38.14 -68.24 20.23
N ASP A 510 39.32 -67.65 20.10
CA ASP A 510 40.43 -68.29 19.41
C ASP A 510 40.88 -69.55 20.20
N ALA A 511 40.43 -70.68 19.79
CA ALA A 511 40.90 -71.96 20.28
C ALA A 511 42.36 -72.28 19.90
N SER A 512 43.10 -71.29 19.36
CA SER A 512 44.48 -71.46 18.89
C SER A 512 45.51 -70.68 19.77
N GLY A 513 45.24 -70.56 21.07
CA GLY A 513 46.18 -69.96 22.04
C GLY A 513 46.96 -70.96 22.89
N LEU A 514 47.16 -72.19 22.44
CA LEU A 514 48.06 -73.14 23.09
C LEU A 514 48.66 -74.14 22.03
N ALA A 515 49.60 -73.62 21.26
CA ALA A 515 50.75 -74.36 20.76
C ALA A 515 51.69 -73.40 20.07
N GLU A 516 52.77 -72.99 20.76
CA GLU A 516 54.07 -72.40 20.40
C GLU A 516 54.18 -71.57 19.15
#